data_7ea1a81649e0e26c8f51c37b8438a824
#
_entry.id   7ea1a81649e0e26c8f51c37b8438a824
#
_cell.length_a   1.000
_cell.length_b   1.000
_cell.length_c   1.000
_cell.angle_alpha   90.00
_cell.angle_beta   90.00
_cell.angle_gamma   90.00
#
_symmetry.space_group_name_H-M   'P 1'
#
loop_
_entity.id
_entity.type
_entity.pdbx_description
1 polymer ?
#
loop_
_entity_poly.entity_id
_entity_poly.type
_entity_poly.pdbx_seq_one_letter_code
_entity_poly.pdbx_strand_id
1 'polypeptide(L)'
;LEDDDREAIQELIESDKASEYSSKDFLPHLIKDLEHDFKLLEKIEGMWKNVNEDPKLDEFIKRLSKEKILKEHKLLVFTESKETADYLYAKLNPKFDNKVMAFSSNSSESDRLRTIENYDANYPKHKQKDDVRILISTDILSEGVSLHRSNVVINYDLPWNPIRMMQRVGRVNRVSK
;
A
#
# COMPACT_ATOMS: atom_id res chain seq x y z
N LEU A 1 0.72 -35.08 -1.26
CA LEU A 1 -0.27 -34.17 -0.69
C LEU A 1 -0.74 -34.77 0.61
N GLU A 2 -0.65 -34.05 1.71
CA GLU A 2 -1.23 -34.41 2.98
C GLU A 2 -2.77 -34.44 2.85
N ASP A 3 -3.45 -35.20 3.69
CA ASP A 3 -4.92 -35.37 3.54
C ASP A 3 -5.66 -34.02 3.66
N ASP A 4 -5.17 -33.11 4.50
CA ASP A 4 -5.68 -31.72 4.63
C ASP A 4 -5.61 -30.91 3.33
N ASP A 5 -4.56 -31.09 2.51
CA ASP A 5 -4.42 -30.42 1.21
C ASP A 5 -5.46 -30.92 0.20
N ARG A 6 -5.84 -32.20 0.28
CA ARG A 6 -6.84 -32.78 -0.63
C ARG A 6 -8.23 -32.27 -0.32
N GLU A 7 -8.60 -32.15 0.95
CA GLU A 7 -9.89 -31.60 1.36
C GLU A 7 -10.02 -30.14 0.94
N ALA A 8 -8.98 -29.34 1.15
CA ALA A 8 -8.97 -27.93 0.73
C ALA A 8 -9.10 -27.77 -0.80
N ILE A 9 -8.44 -28.62 -1.59
CA ILE A 9 -8.58 -28.62 -3.06
C ILE A 9 -10.00 -29.02 -3.46
N GLN A 10 -10.58 -30.00 -2.80
CA GLN A 10 -11.94 -30.47 -3.10
C GLN A 10 -12.97 -29.36 -2.83
N GLU A 11 -12.86 -28.63 -1.71
CA GLU A 11 -13.71 -27.46 -1.42
C GLU A 11 -13.57 -26.35 -2.49
N LEU A 12 -12.37 -26.12 -3.01
CA LEU A 12 -12.17 -25.15 -4.08
C LEU A 12 -12.84 -25.59 -5.39
N ILE A 13 -12.81 -26.89 -5.71
CA ILE A 13 -13.48 -27.44 -6.90
C ILE A 13 -15.01 -27.34 -6.75
N GLU A 14 -15.55 -27.72 -5.58
CA GLU A 14 -16.99 -27.66 -5.30
C GLU A 14 -17.53 -26.23 -5.28
N SER A 15 -16.70 -25.25 -4.91
CA SER A 15 -17.05 -23.82 -4.93
C SER A 15 -16.82 -23.13 -6.27
N ASP A 16 -16.50 -23.86 -7.34
CA ASP A 16 -16.18 -23.36 -8.69
C ASP A 16 -14.99 -22.37 -8.74
N LYS A 17 -14.08 -22.49 -7.77
CA LYS A 17 -12.85 -21.68 -7.69
C LYS A 17 -11.62 -22.38 -8.24
N ALA A 18 -11.70 -23.69 -8.48
CA ALA A 18 -10.67 -24.49 -9.13
C ALA A 18 -11.30 -25.48 -10.11
N SER A 19 -10.54 -25.91 -11.10
CA SER A 19 -10.96 -26.92 -12.08
C SER A 19 -9.97 -28.07 -12.09
N GLU A 20 -10.50 -29.30 -12.20
CA GLU A 20 -9.71 -30.51 -12.34
C GLU A 20 -9.52 -30.85 -13.81
N TYR A 21 -8.28 -31.18 -14.18
CA TYR A 21 -7.91 -31.57 -15.54
C TYR A 21 -7.18 -32.92 -15.50
N SER A 22 -7.39 -33.73 -16.54
CA SER A 22 -6.62 -34.96 -16.70
C SER A 22 -5.15 -34.68 -16.96
N SER A 23 -4.26 -35.44 -16.32
CA SER A 23 -2.80 -35.32 -16.58
C SER A 23 -2.44 -35.60 -18.03
N LYS A 24 -3.31 -36.28 -18.79
CA LYS A 24 -3.14 -36.57 -20.23
C LYS A 24 -3.35 -35.33 -21.12
N ASP A 25 -4.00 -34.29 -20.60
CA ASP A 25 -4.28 -33.05 -21.31
C ASP A 25 -3.06 -32.11 -21.33
N PHE A 26 -2.01 -32.46 -20.57
CA PHE A 26 -0.79 -31.68 -20.46
C PHE A 26 0.38 -32.34 -21.17
N LEU A 27 1.37 -31.52 -21.53
CA LEU A 27 2.61 -32.02 -22.13
C LEU A 27 3.39 -32.88 -21.11
N PRO A 28 4.05 -33.97 -21.56
CA PRO A 28 4.73 -34.92 -20.66
C PRO A 28 5.80 -34.31 -19.76
N HIS A 29 6.32 -33.14 -20.11
CA HIS A 29 7.37 -32.44 -19.36
C HIS A 29 6.86 -31.36 -18.40
N LEU A 30 5.55 -31.08 -18.37
CA LEU A 30 4.98 -30.02 -17.52
C LEU A 30 5.44 -30.10 -16.07
N ILE A 31 5.40 -31.28 -15.46
CA ILE A 31 5.81 -31.44 -14.05
C ILE A 31 7.28 -31.08 -13.84
N LYS A 32 8.14 -31.48 -14.77
CA LYS A 32 9.59 -31.16 -14.69
C LYS A 32 9.83 -29.65 -14.84
N ASP A 33 9.07 -28.99 -15.70
CA ASP A 33 9.16 -27.56 -15.92
C ASP A 33 8.69 -26.81 -14.67
N LEU A 34 7.56 -27.22 -14.07
CA LEU A 34 7.07 -26.65 -12.81
C LEU A 34 8.05 -26.86 -11.64
N GLU A 35 8.66 -28.05 -11.52
CA GLU A 35 9.69 -28.30 -10.50
C GLU A 35 10.93 -27.43 -10.71
N HIS A 36 11.30 -27.19 -11.97
CA HIS A 36 12.41 -26.30 -12.31
C HIS A 36 12.10 -24.86 -11.93
N ASP A 37 10.93 -24.35 -12.31
CA ASP A 37 10.48 -23.01 -11.99
C ASP A 37 10.37 -22.80 -10.49
N PHE A 38 9.83 -23.78 -9.76
CA PHE A 38 9.75 -23.75 -8.31
C PHE A 38 11.13 -23.59 -7.67
N LYS A 39 12.14 -24.37 -8.10
CA LYS A 39 13.52 -24.24 -7.61
C LYS A 39 14.14 -22.87 -7.93
N LEU A 40 13.80 -22.28 -9.09
CA LEU A 40 14.24 -20.93 -9.42
C LEU A 40 13.59 -19.89 -8.49
N LEU A 41 12.31 -20.03 -8.19
CA LEU A 41 11.59 -19.14 -7.27
C LEU A 41 12.16 -19.25 -5.85
N GLU A 42 12.43 -20.46 -5.35
CA GLU A 42 13.12 -20.65 -4.04
C GLU A 42 14.48 -19.98 -4.00
N LYS A 43 15.26 -20.10 -5.09
CA LYS A 43 16.55 -19.42 -5.20
C LYS A 43 16.41 -17.90 -5.16
N ILE A 44 15.44 -17.34 -5.91
CA ILE A 44 15.15 -15.91 -5.94
C ILE A 44 14.71 -15.43 -4.55
N GLU A 45 13.82 -16.17 -3.88
CA GLU A 45 13.39 -15.88 -2.52
C GLU A 45 14.56 -15.84 -1.54
N GLY A 46 15.46 -16.85 -1.62
CA GLY A 46 16.67 -16.90 -0.82
C GLY A 46 17.62 -15.71 -1.06
N MET A 47 17.77 -15.28 -2.30
CA MET A 47 18.54 -14.07 -2.65
C MET A 47 17.87 -12.80 -2.09
N TRP A 48 16.54 -12.71 -2.21
CA TRP A 48 15.77 -11.57 -1.72
C TRP A 48 15.83 -11.42 -0.19
N LYS A 49 15.74 -12.52 0.55
CA LYS A 49 15.88 -12.54 2.02
C LYS A 49 17.21 -11.95 2.52
N ASN A 50 18.24 -11.95 1.68
CA ASN A 50 19.55 -11.37 2.01
C ASN A 50 19.66 -9.87 1.66
N VAL A 51 18.65 -9.27 1.04
CA VAL A 51 18.61 -7.82 0.76
C VAL A 51 18.18 -7.09 2.02
N ASN A 52 19.16 -6.47 2.69
CA ASN A 52 18.94 -5.75 3.95
C ASN A 52 18.92 -4.22 3.79
N GLU A 53 19.21 -3.72 2.61
CA GLU A 53 19.30 -2.30 2.31
C GLU A 53 18.10 -1.86 1.45
N ASP A 54 17.50 -0.73 1.81
CA ASP A 54 16.50 -0.04 0.99
C ASP A 54 16.93 1.43 0.78
N PRO A 55 17.78 1.68 -0.22
CA PRO A 55 18.28 3.03 -0.50
C PRO A 55 17.17 4.04 -0.80
N LYS A 56 16.04 3.60 -1.38
CA LYS A 56 14.89 4.46 -1.66
C LYS A 56 14.22 4.90 -0.36
N LEU A 57 13.98 3.99 0.56
CA LEU A 57 13.42 4.29 1.86
C LEU A 57 14.37 5.16 2.69
N ASP A 58 15.66 4.87 2.69
CA ASP A 58 16.65 5.62 3.44
C ASP A 58 16.74 7.09 2.97
N GLU A 59 16.78 7.31 1.66
CA GLU A 59 16.74 8.66 1.10
C GLU A 59 15.39 9.35 1.40
N PHE A 60 14.29 8.63 1.36
CA PHE A 60 12.98 9.16 1.71
C PHE A 60 12.92 9.61 3.18
N ILE A 61 13.35 8.79 4.12
CA ILE A 61 13.43 9.13 5.55
C ILE A 61 14.31 10.35 5.76
N LYS A 62 15.47 10.39 5.10
CA LYS A 62 16.42 11.51 5.17
C LYS A 62 15.77 12.81 4.69
N ARG A 63 15.04 12.81 3.57
CA ARG A 63 14.32 13.99 3.06
C ARG A 63 13.20 14.42 4.00
N LEU A 64 12.38 13.50 4.48
CA LEU A 64 11.31 13.78 5.46
C LEU A 64 11.85 14.44 6.74
N SER A 65 13.09 14.13 7.11
CA SER A 65 13.73 14.64 8.32
C SER A 65 14.48 15.97 8.11
N LYS A 66 14.95 16.25 6.89
CA LYS A 66 15.85 17.39 6.61
C LYS A 66 15.18 18.51 5.84
N GLU A 67 14.31 18.22 4.89
CA GLU A 67 13.68 19.23 4.05
C GLU A 67 12.61 19.98 4.83
N LYS A 68 12.74 21.30 4.95
CA LYS A 68 11.87 22.17 5.73
C LYS A 68 10.39 21.99 5.40
N ILE A 69 10.06 21.98 4.11
CA ILE A 69 8.68 21.78 3.63
C ILE A 69 8.11 20.45 4.11
N LEU A 70 8.87 19.35 4.01
CA LEU A 70 8.41 18.02 4.41
C LEU A 70 8.30 17.86 5.92
N LYS A 71 9.09 18.63 6.67
CA LYS A 71 9.13 18.58 8.13
C LYS A 71 7.98 19.36 8.78
N GLU A 72 7.62 20.51 8.20
CA GLU A 72 6.69 21.49 8.81
C GLU A 72 5.23 21.25 8.40
N HIS A 73 4.99 20.52 7.31
CA HIS A 73 3.64 20.33 6.75
C HIS A 73 3.05 18.95 6.98
N LYS A 74 1.72 18.87 6.88
CA LYS A 74 1.01 17.60 6.71
C LYS A 74 1.26 17.04 5.33
N LEU A 75 1.62 15.77 5.28
CA LEU A 75 2.03 15.09 4.06
C LEU A 75 1.02 14.02 3.68
N LEU A 76 0.75 13.93 2.39
CA LEU A 76 0.01 12.84 1.78
C LEU A 76 0.95 12.06 0.86
N VAL A 77 1.21 10.81 1.20
CA VAL A 77 2.13 9.93 0.48
C VAL A 77 1.31 8.87 -0.26
N PHE A 78 1.41 8.87 -1.58
CA PHE A 78 0.75 7.86 -2.41
C PHE A 78 1.71 6.77 -2.83
N THR A 79 1.21 5.53 -2.81
CA THR A 79 1.87 4.33 -3.33
C THR A 79 0.88 3.49 -4.14
N GLU A 80 1.38 2.61 -5.00
CA GLU A 80 0.54 1.79 -5.89
C GLU A 80 -0.06 0.57 -5.16
N SER A 81 0.62 0.03 -4.13
CA SER A 81 0.18 -1.18 -3.45
C SER A 81 -0.05 -0.99 -1.95
N LYS A 82 -0.95 -1.81 -1.41
CA LYS A 82 -1.20 -1.87 0.03
C LYS A 82 0.04 -2.34 0.80
N GLU A 83 0.74 -3.33 0.27
CA GLU A 83 1.95 -3.91 0.87
C GLU A 83 3.03 -2.83 1.06
N THR A 84 3.20 -1.97 0.04
CA THR A 84 4.12 -0.82 0.15
C THR A 84 3.63 0.20 1.18
N ALA A 85 2.32 0.45 1.27
CA ALA A 85 1.76 1.35 2.27
C ALA A 85 2.00 0.82 3.70
N ASP A 86 1.74 -0.46 3.93
CA ASP A 86 1.96 -1.13 5.23
C ASP A 86 3.46 -1.15 5.59
N TYR A 87 4.33 -1.43 4.62
CA TYR A 87 5.79 -1.38 4.79
C TYR A 87 6.27 0.01 5.19
N LEU A 88 5.86 1.03 4.46
CA LEU A 88 6.21 2.42 4.78
C LEU A 88 5.70 2.83 6.16
N TYR A 89 4.47 2.46 6.51
CA TYR A 89 3.93 2.72 7.84
C TYR A 89 4.80 2.09 8.93
N ALA A 90 5.13 0.80 8.81
CA ALA A 90 5.95 0.10 9.79
C ALA A 90 7.35 0.73 9.97
N LYS A 91 7.94 1.25 8.88
CA LYS A 91 9.28 1.87 8.91
C LYS A 91 9.27 3.33 9.35
N LEU A 92 8.21 4.09 9.03
CA LEU A 92 8.15 5.52 9.30
C LEU A 92 7.54 5.82 10.67
N ASN A 93 6.51 5.09 11.10
CA ASN A 93 5.76 5.42 12.31
C ASN A 93 6.64 5.55 13.57
N PRO A 94 7.57 4.62 13.86
CA PRO A 94 8.46 4.75 15.03
C PRO A 94 9.47 5.91 14.91
N LYS A 95 9.75 6.39 13.71
CA LYS A 95 10.73 7.45 13.44
C LYS A 95 10.11 8.86 13.46
N PHE A 96 8.78 8.96 13.35
CA PHE A 96 8.05 10.22 13.26
C PHE A 96 6.98 10.35 14.36
N ASP A 97 7.38 10.07 15.62
CA ASP A 97 6.58 10.28 16.85
C ASP A 97 5.21 9.60 16.82
N ASN A 98 5.07 8.48 16.14
CA ASN A 98 3.82 7.77 15.91
C ASN A 98 2.71 8.65 15.26
N LYS A 99 3.11 9.65 14.48
CA LYS A 99 2.23 10.54 13.71
C LYS A 99 2.07 10.13 12.25
N VAL A 100 2.28 8.85 11.97
CA VAL A 100 2.07 8.26 10.63
C VAL A 100 0.82 7.41 10.67
N MET A 101 0.09 7.40 9.58
CA MET A 101 -1.08 6.55 9.40
C MET A 101 -1.07 5.97 7.98
N ALA A 102 -1.43 4.70 7.84
CA ALA A 102 -1.71 4.09 6.54
C ALA A 102 -3.21 3.95 6.33
N PHE A 103 -3.67 4.22 5.11
CA PHE A 103 -5.04 4.04 4.69
C PHE A 103 -5.11 3.28 3.37
N SER A 104 -5.80 2.15 3.37
CA SER A 104 -5.93 1.25 2.22
C SER A 104 -7.33 0.63 2.15
N SER A 105 -7.56 -0.29 1.21
CA SER A 105 -8.84 -1.01 1.06
C SER A 105 -9.33 -1.74 2.32
N ASN A 106 -8.41 -2.13 3.19
CA ASN A 106 -8.72 -2.88 4.40
C ASN A 106 -8.84 -1.97 5.65
N SER A 107 -8.73 -0.65 5.46
CA SER A 107 -8.86 0.30 6.57
C SER A 107 -10.29 0.30 7.11
N SER A 108 -10.39 0.38 8.43
CA SER A 108 -11.67 0.36 9.14
C SER A 108 -12.42 1.70 9.02
N GLU A 109 -13.69 1.70 9.40
CA GLU A 109 -14.48 2.95 9.50
C GLU A 109 -13.87 3.93 10.53
N SER A 110 -13.25 3.43 11.59
CA SER A 110 -12.51 4.25 12.54
C SER A 110 -11.28 4.91 11.93
N ASP A 111 -10.57 4.22 11.04
CA ASP A 111 -9.44 4.80 10.31
C ASP A 111 -9.89 5.87 9.33
N ARG A 112 -11.03 5.63 8.66
CA ARG A 112 -11.65 6.62 7.78
C ARG A 112 -12.04 7.89 8.57
N LEU A 113 -12.68 7.73 9.71
CA LEU A 113 -13.04 8.86 10.58
C LEU A 113 -11.79 9.61 11.04
N ARG A 114 -10.77 8.90 11.50
CA ARG A 114 -9.49 9.49 11.92
C ARG A 114 -8.82 10.26 10.79
N THR A 115 -8.90 9.76 9.55
CA THR A 115 -8.40 10.46 8.37
C THR A 115 -9.17 11.77 8.16
N ILE A 116 -10.49 11.75 8.23
CA ILE A 116 -11.34 12.94 8.09
C ILE A 116 -11.01 13.97 9.19
N GLU A 117 -10.96 13.54 10.45
CA GLU A 117 -10.63 14.40 11.60
C GLU A 117 -9.28 15.13 11.43
N ASN A 118 -8.31 14.47 10.79
CA ASN A 118 -6.96 15.00 10.60
C ASN A 118 -6.78 15.81 9.32
N TYR A 119 -7.50 15.47 8.23
CA TYR A 119 -7.18 15.99 6.90
C TYR A 119 -8.32 16.76 6.22
N ASP A 120 -9.58 16.62 6.65
CA ASP A 120 -10.68 17.37 6.06
C ASP A 120 -10.80 18.77 6.67
N ALA A 121 -10.64 19.79 5.82
CA ALA A 121 -10.79 21.18 6.23
C ALA A 121 -12.26 21.56 6.54
N ASN A 122 -13.23 20.81 5.99
CA ASN A 122 -14.65 21.05 6.20
C ASN A 122 -15.20 20.36 7.45
N TYR A 123 -14.40 19.47 8.07
CA TYR A 123 -14.81 18.84 9.33
C TYR A 123 -14.91 19.87 10.45
N PRO A 124 -15.89 19.75 11.38
CA PRO A 124 -16.10 20.77 12.41
C PRO A 124 -14.81 21.05 13.19
N LYS A 125 -14.41 22.32 13.28
CA LYS A 125 -13.11 22.74 13.87
C LYS A 125 -12.88 22.18 15.27
N HIS A 126 -13.91 22.12 16.11
CA HIS A 126 -13.80 21.59 17.49
C HIS A 126 -13.60 20.07 17.56
N LYS A 127 -13.78 19.35 16.44
CA LYS A 127 -13.55 17.91 16.31
C LYS A 127 -12.30 17.57 15.49
N GLN A 128 -11.66 18.58 14.90
CA GLN A 128 -10.44 18.36 14.13
C GLN A 128 -9.30 17.95 15.05
N LYS A 129 -8.46 17.02 14.56
CA LYS A 129 -7.25 16.53 15.23
C LYS A 129 -6.00 16.86 14.43
N ASP A 130 -4.85 16.78 15.09
CA ASP A 130 -3.51 16.97 14.51
C ASP A 130 -2.52 15.90 15.01
N ASP A 131 -3.05 14.69 15.29
CA ASP A 131 -2.27 13.54 15.72
C ASP A 131 -1.66 12.75 14.55
N VAL A 132 -2.07 13.02 13.30
CA VAL A 132 -1.49 12.44 12.10
C VAL A 132 -0.85 13.52 11.24
N ARG A 133 0.46 13.40 11.00
CA ARG A 133 1.22 14.30 10.13
C ARG A 133 1.48 13.71 8.75
N ILE A 134 1.72 12.40 8.67
CA ILE A 134 2.00 11.69 7.41
C ILE A 134 0.89 10.67 7.19
N LEU A 135 0.12 10.85 6.13
CA LEU A 135 -0.88 9.88 5.68
C LEU A 135 -0.35 9.17 4.44
N ILE A 136 -0.17 7.88 4.55
CA ILE A 136 0.24 7.00 3.45
C ILE A 136 -1.03 6.36 2.88
N SER A 137 -1.22 6.41 1.58
CA SER A 137 -2.42 5.81 0.98
C SER A 137 -2.17 5.26 -0.42
N THR A 138 -2.98 4.29 -0.79
CA THR A 138 -3.21 3.93 -2.18
C THR A 138 -4.27 4.84 -2.81
N ASP A 139 -4.53 4.69 -4.10
CA ASP A 139 -5.53 5.50 -4.82
C ASP A 139 -6.98 5.39 -4.28
N ILE A 140 -7.24 4.48 -3.35
CA ILE A 140 -8.56 4.30 -2.69
C ILE A 140 -9.03 5.55 -1.94
N LEU A 141 -8.12 6.33 -1.34
CA LEU A 141 -8.48 7.63 -0.76
C LEU A 141 -8.93 8.65 -1.81
N SER A 142 -8.79 8.31 -3.09
CA SER A 142 -9.24 9.19 -4.17
C SER A 142 -10.76 9.35 -4.22
N GLU A 143 -11.56 8.59 -3.48
CA GLU A 143 -13.01 8.67 -3.48
C GLU A 143 -13.58 9.09 -2.10
N GLY A 144 -14.18 10.27 -2.05
CA GLY A 144 -15.09 10.66 -0.97
C GLY A 144 -14.48 11.32 0.28
N VAL A 145 -13.14 11.50 0.40
CA VAL A 145 -12.52 12.23 1.52
C VAL A 145 -11.84 13.49 1.02
N SER A 146 -12.11 14.61 1.66
CA SER A 146 -11.41 15.88 1.41
C SER A 146 -10.09 15.91 2.19
N LEU A 147 -8.97 16.18 1.51
CA LEU A 147 -7.64 16.16 2.12
C LEU A 147 -6.97 17.55 2.14
N HIS A 148 -7.80 18.59 2.20
CA HIS A 148 -7.36 20.00 2.03
C HIS A 148 -6.51 20.56 3.18
N ARG A 149 -6.38 19.82 4.29
CA ARG A 149 -5.43 20.20 5.36
C ARG A 149 -4.02 19.70 5.10
N SER A 150 -3.80 18.92 4.03
CA SER A 150 -2.47 18.58 3.54
C SER A 150 -2.02 19.61 2.49
N ASN A 151 -0.76 20.02 2.56
CA ASN A 151 -0.17 20.98 1.63
C ASN A 151 0.83 20.34 0.67
N VAL A 152 1.21 19.08 0.94
CA VAL A 152 2.25 18.38 0.19
C VAL A 152 1.78 17.00 -0.20
N VAL A 153 1.86 16.71 -1.49
CA VAL A 153 1.62 15.38 -2.08
C VAL A 153 2.94 14.78 -2.52
N ILE A 154 3.20 13.56 -2.12
CA ILE A 154 4.38 12.79 -2.49
C ILE A 154 3.91 11.52 -3.19
N ASN A 155 4.37 11.27 -4.39
CA ASN A 155 4.21 9.99 -5.04
C ASN A 155 5.45 9.14 -4.74
N TYR A 156 5.33 8.21 -3.82
CA TYR A 156 6.41 7.27 -3.51
C TYR A 156 6.68 6.36 -4.69
N ASP A 157 5.60 5.91 -5.35
CA ASP A 157 5.64 5.23 -6.63
C ASP A 157 4.92 6.07 -7.69
N LEU A 158 5.55 6.18 -8.86
CA LEU A 158 4.96 6.89 -9.99
C LEU A 158 3.99 5.97 -10.75
N PRO A 159 2.71 6.33 -10.85
CA PRO A 159 1.76 5.55 -11.63
C PRO A 159 2.08 5.63 -13.13
N TRP A 160 1.87 4.55 -13.84
CA TRP A 160 1.99 4.52 -15.30
C TRP A 160 1.05 5.51 -16.00
N ASN A 161 -0.12 5.76 -15.42
CA ASN A 161 -1.09 6.69 -15.96
C ASN A 161 -0.91 8.09 -15.31
N PRO A 162 -0.47 9.11 -16.06
CA PRO A 162 -0.27 10.46 -15.52
C PRO A 162 -1.57 11.11 -15.02
N ILE A 163 -2.74 10.67 -15.48
CA ILE A 163 -4.03 11.16 -14.99
C ILE A 163 -4.19 10.87 -13.49
N ARG A 164 -3.69 9.72 -13.01
CA ARG A 164 -3.71 9.40 -11.58
C ARG A 164 -2.92 10.42 -10.75
N MET A 165 -1.76 10.86 -11.24
CA MET A 165 -1.00 11.91 -10.56
C MET A 165 -1.81 13.22 -10.45
N MET A 166 -2.48 13.63 -11.52
CA MET A 166 -3.35 14.81 -11.51
C MET A 166 -4.52 14.63 -10.53
N GLN A 167 -5.12 13.46 -10.47
CA GLN A 167 -6.18 13.13 -9.51
C GLN A 167 -5.68 13.22 -8.06
N ARG A 168 -4.50 12.68 -7.77
CA ARG A 168 -3.85 12.74 -6.44
C ARG A 168 -3.62 14.19 -6.02
N VAL A 169 -3.04 15.02 -6.89
CA VAL A 169 -2.84 16.45 -6.64
C VAL A 169 -4.18 17.18 -6.47
N GLY A 170 -5.16 16.87 -7.29
CA GLY A 170 -6.52 17.45 -7.22
C GLY A 170 -7.25 17.20 -5.89
N ARG A 171 -6.81 16.23 -5.07
CA ARG A 171 -7.36 15.99 -3.72
C ARG A 171 -6.92 17.01 -2.70
N VAL A 172 -5.74 17.58 -2.90
CA VAL A 172 -5.16 18.60 -2.03
C VAL A 172 -5.48 20.01 -2.53
N ASN A 173 -5.54 20.19 -3.85
CA ASN A 173 -5.63 21.48 -4.51
C ASN A 173 -7.06 21.82 -4.98
N ARG A 174 -8.08 21.56 -4.15
CA ARG A 174 -9.39 22.16 -4.41
C ARG A 174 -9.38 23.58 -3.88
N VAL A 175 -9.31 24.54 -4.81
CA VAL A 175 -9.59 25.93 -4.51
C VAL A 175 -10.96 26.00 -3.84
N SER A 176 -10.98 26.26 -2.53
CA SER A 176 -12.22 26.56 -1.83
C SER A 176 -12.80 27.84 -2.46
N LYS A 177 -13.95 27.71 -3.09
CA LYS A 177 -14.78 28.87 -3.44
C LYS A 177 -15.32 29.51 -2.18
#